data_ec0afa87bd804d161aac4b21186e48f7
#
_entry.id   ec0afa87bd804d161aac4b21186e48f7
#
_cell.length_a   1.000
_cell.length_b   1.000
_cell.length_c   1.000
_cell.angle_alpha   90.00
_cell.angle_beta   90.00
_cell.angle_gamma   90.00
#
_symmetry.space_group_name_H-M   'P 1'
#
loop_
_entity.id
_entity.type
_entity.pdbx_description
1 polymer ?
#
loop_
_entity_poly.entity_id
_entity_poly.type
_entity_poly.pdbx_seq_one_letter_code
_entity_poly.pdbx_strand_id
1 'polypeptide(L)'
;MVLVAVVLLASNAPAARPAPTLPAQIPAAERTRLQEVADAASVSARAAGEPFVARPEVFEFLLDHPEFATHVTRALRLARYRIWRGPEGLWLDDGWGAIGQFSVVYAAGGTRVMYARGYYQPGFLPSIQGQAVVVIEYGTQPAADQKSLISTAVTGFVKLDSRFLAVAGKLAGAVATAKAEKEAQRLVKVFARASRAIDDNPAHVHERVRQHTDVPAGDLEEFRRLLHLP
;
A
#
# COMPACT_ATOMS: atom_id res chain seq x y z
N MET A 1 -8.00 -43.91 40.78
CA MET A 1 -7.71 -43.66 39.35
C MET A 1 -7.86 -42.17 39.15
N VAL A 2 -6.73 -41.41 39.25
CA VAL A 2 -6.70 -39.96 39.27
C VAL A 2 -6.31 -39.52 37.85
N LEU A 3 -7.24 -38.82 37.18
CA LEU A 3 -7.06 -38.28 35.84
C LEU A 3 -6.39 -36.90 35.96
N VAL A 4 -5.09 -36.81 35.60
CA VAL A 4 -4.35 -35.55 35.54
C VAL A 4 -4.68 -34.87 34.20
N ALA A 5 -5.46 -33.81 34.25
CA ALA A 5 -5.69 -32.94 33.12
C ALA A 5 -4.47 -32.01 32.96
N VAL A 6 -3.65 -32.26 31.93
CA VAL A 6 -2.60 -31.34 31.49
C VAL A 6 -3.27 -30.20 30.70
N VAL A 7 -3.41 -29.03 31.32
CA VAL A 7 -3.77 -27.81 30.67
C VAL A 7 -2.54 -27.30 29.91
N LEU A 8 -2.51 -27.50 28.60
CA LEU A 8 -1.57 -26.85 27.70
C LEU A 8 -1.92 -25.35 27.63
N LEU A 9 -1.22 -24.57 28.46
CA LEU A 9 -1.16 -23.13 28.29
C LEU A 9 -0.41 -22.85 26.97
N ALA A 10 -1.15 -22.66 25.90
CA ALA A 10 -0.61 -22.07 24.68
C ALA A 10 -0.14 -20.65 25.02
N SER A 11 1.17 -20.49 25.21
CA SER A 11 1.80 -19.18 25.32
C SER A 11 1.60 -18.45 24.00
N ASN A 12 0.61 -17.57 23.94
CA ASN A 12 0.52 -16.56 22.89
C ASN A 12 1.69 -15.57 23.09
N ALA A 13 2.86 -15.95 22.58
CA ALA A 13 3.93 -14.98 22.40
C ALA A 13 3.39 -13.87 21.49
N PRO A 14 3.53 -12.57 21.85
CA PRO A 14 3.15 -11.49 20.97
C PRO A 14 3.91 -11.70 19.65
N ALA A 15 3.18 -11.73 18.54
CA ALA A 15 3.79 -11.85 17.22
C ALA A 15 4.86 -10.76 17.10
N ALA A 16 6.09 -11.16 16.78
CA ALA A 16 7.20 -10.22 16.63
C ALA A 16 6.78 -9.13 15.62
N ARG A 17 6.98 -7.86 16.00
CA ARG A 17 6.70 -6.75 15.07
C ARG A 17 7.52 -6.97 13.80
N PRO A 18 6.91 -6.87 12.61
CA PRO A 18 7.67 -6.93 11.38
C PRO A 18 8.73 -5.82 11.41
N ALA A 19 9.99 -6.16 11.13
CA ALA A 19 11.03 -5.16 10.94
C ALA A 19 11.06 -4.79 9.45
N PRO A 20 11.28 -3.51 9.08
CA PRO A 20 11.39 -3.13 7.68
C PRO A 20 12.66 -3.71 7.09
N THR A 21 12.56 -4.40 5.97
CA THR A 21 13.73 -4.75 5.15
C THR A 21 13.96 -3.59 4.19
N LEU A 22 14.78 -2.62 4.60
CA LEU A 22 15.09 -1.46 3.76
C LEU A 22 16.28 -1.78 2.84
N PRO A 23 16.16 -1.58 1.50
CA PRO A 23 17.22 -1.80 0.55
C PRO A 23 18.50 -1.01 0.89
N ALA A 24 19.67 -1.65 0.73
CA ALA A 24 20.97 -1.03 1.00
C ALA A 24 21.27 0.16 0.07
N GLN A 25 20.64 0.19 -1.10
CA GLN A 25 20.77 1.23 -2.12
C GLN A 25 20.11 2.56 -1.73
N ILE A 26 19.24 2.57 -0.74
CA ILE A 26 18.69 3.82 -0.18
C ILE A 26 19.83 4.60 0.48
N PRO A 27 20.00 5.90 0.19
CA PRO A 27 21.04 6.73 0.83
C PRO A 27 20.98 6.61 2.36
N ALA A 28 22.14 6.56 3.02
CA ALA A 28 22.23 6.25 4.45
C ALA A 28 21.37 7.17 5.33
N ALA A 29 21.40 8.48 5.08
CA ALA A 29 20.61 9.45 5.84
C ALA A 29 19.10 9.21 5.71
N GLU A 30 18.64 8.90 4.49
CA GLU A 30 17.24 8.60 4.23
C GLU A 30 16.83 7.27 4.87
N ARG A 31 17.67 6.24 4.75
CA ARG A 31 17.43 4.93 5.39
C ARG A 31 17.34 5.07 6.91
N THR A 32 18.20 5.87 7.53
CA THR A 32 18.13 6.17 8.98
C THR A 32 16.78 6.80 9.34
N ARG A 33 16.34 7.81 8.58
CA ARG A 33 15.03 8.45 8.78
C ARG A 33 13.87 7.45 8.69
N LEU A 34 13.87 6.58 7.68
CA LEU A 34 12.84 5.55 7.51
C LEU A 34 12.85 4.54 8.66
N GLN A 35 14.06 4.13 9.09
CA GLN A 35 14.24 3.22 10.21
C GLN A 35 13.72 3.82 11.52
N GLU A 36 14.01 5.08 11.80
CA GLU A 36 13.49 5.79 12.99
C GLU A 36 11.95 5.84 13.03
N VAL A 37 11.30 5.99 11.86
CA VAL A 37 9.84 5.94 11.79
C VAL A 37 9.34 4.53 12.07
N ALA A 38 9.98 3.51 11.53
CA ALA A 38 9.59 2.11 11.72
C ALA A 38 9.82 1.64 13.16
N ASP A 39 10.96 1.98 13.77
CA ASP A 39 11.29 1.62 15.16
C ASP A 39 10.36 2.30 16.16
N ALA A 40 9.98 3.55 15.89
CA ALA A 40 9.04 4.33 16.69
C ALA A 40 7.56 4.12 16.27
N ALA A 41 7.28 3.13 15.41
CA ALA A 41 5.92 2.90 14.94
C ALA A 41 4.97 2.53 16.08
N SER A 42 3.87 3.25 16.15
CA SER A 42 2.76 2.95 17.08
C SER A 42 1.93 1.78 16.57
N VAL A 43 1.90 1.61 15.24
CA VAL A 43 1.16 0.57 14.53
C VAL A 43 2.01 0.02 13.41
N SER A 44 2.02 -1.29 13.24
CA SER A 44 2.60 -1.96 12.07
C SER A 44 1.66 -3.06 11.58
N ALA A 45 1.65 -3.25 10.26
CA ALA A 45 0.85 -4.29 9.63
C ALA A 45 1.57 -4.86 8.42
N ARG A 46 1.39 -6.15 8.16
CA ARG A 46 1.86 -6.82 6.95
C ARG A 46 0.72 -7.63 6.35
N ALA A 47 0.57 -7.54 5.03
CA ALA A 47 -0.35 -8.37 4.28
C ALA A 47 0.34 -8.94 3.05
N ALA A 48 0.11 -10.21 2.77
CA ALA A 48 0.45 -10.84 1.50
C ALA A 48 -0.83 -11.00 0.66
N GLY A 49 -0.72 -10.72 -0.64
CA GLY A 49 -1.80 -10.93 -1.60
C GLY A 49 -1.81 -12.35 -2.13
N GLU A 50 -2.97 -12.79 -2.63
CA GLU A 50 -3.03 -13.97 -3.49
C GLU A 50 -2.26 -13.69 -4.78
N PRO A 51 -1.42 -14.63 -5.25
CA PRO A 51 -0.75 -14.49 -6.53
C PRO A 51 -1.77 -14.30 -7.68
N PHE A 52 -1.41 -13.50 -8.66
CA PHE A 52 -2.25 -13.23 -9.84
C PHE A 52 -1.40 -13.18 -11.10
N VAL A 53 -2.00 -13.53 -12.23
CA VAL A 53 -1.34 -13.43 -13.53
C VAL A 53 -1.57 -12.05 -14.11
N ALA A 54 -0.51 -11.41 -14.59
CA ALA A 54 -0.55 -10.13 -15.29
C ALA A 54 0.70 -9.92 -16.15
N ARG A 55 0.68 -8.90 -17.00
CA ARG A 55 1.87 -8.40 -17.67
C ARG A 55 2.71 -7.59 -16.67
N PRO A 56 3.98 -7.95 -16.42
CA PRO A 56 4.82 -7.27 -15.43
C PRO A 56 4.95 -5.77 -15.70
N GLU A 57 5.14 -5.39 -16.96
CA GLU A 57 5.31 -4.00 -17.38
C GLU A 57 4.08 -3.13 -17.07
N VAL A 58 2.87 -3.68 -17.19
CA VAL A 58 1.63 -2.98 -16.82
C VAL A 58 1.53 -2.81 -15.30
N PHE A 59 1.87 -3.87 -14.56
CA PHE A 59 1.85 -3.83 -13.10
C PHE A 59 2.88 -2.82 -12.54
N GLU A 60 4.11 -2.83 -13.07
CA GLU A 60 5.17 -1.92 -12.67
C GLU A 60 4.82 -0.47 -13.04
N PHE A 61 4.28 -0.24 -14.23
CA PHE A 61 3.79 1.07 -14.63
C PHE A 61 2.79 1.65 -13.63
N LEU A 62 1.83 0.84 -13.17
CA LEU A 62 0.85 1.31 -12.18
C LEU A 62 1.48 1.58 -10.80
N LEU A 63 2.55 0.88 -10.42
CA LEU A 63 3.29 1.17 -9.19
C LEU A 63 4.12 2.43 -9.29
N ASP A 64 4.66 2.73 -10.48
CA ASP A 64 5.53 3.88 -10.73
C ASP A 64 4.74 5.16 -11.05
N HIS A 65 3.46 5.01 -11.46
CA HIS A 65 2.51 6.09 -11.74
C HIS A 65 1.30 6.03 -10.79
N PRO A 66 1.48 6.25 -9.48
CA PRO A 66 0.42 6.06 -8.48
C PRO A 66 -0.77 7.01 -8.68
N GLU A 67 -0.57 8.22 -9.23
CA GLU A 67 -1.66 9.11 -9.61
C GLU A 67 -2.56 8.43 -10.65
N PHE A 68 -1.96 7.90 -11.72
CA PHE A 68 -2.68 7.21 -12.78
C PHE A 68 -3.34 5.94 -12.26
N ALA A 69 -2.66 5.16 -11.40
CA ALA A 69 -3.22 3.96 -10.79
C ALA A 69 -4.51 4.23 -10.02
N THR A 70 -4.66 5.41 -9.40
CA THR A 70 -5.92 5.77 -8.73
C THR A 70 -7.06 6.05 -9.70
N HIS A 71 -6.80 6.57 -10.90
CA HIS A 71 -7.82 6.68 -11.93
C HIS A 71 -8.29 5.29 -12.39
N VAL A 72 -7.37 4.35 -12.60
CA VAL A 72 -7.71 2.96 -12.95
C VAL A 72 -8.58 2.31 -11.86
N THR A 73 -8.14 2.38 -10.60
CA THR A 73 -8.87 1.73 -9.50
C THR A 73 -10.24 2.38 -9.23
N ARG A 74 -10.38 3.69 -9.43
CA ARG A 74 -11.65 4.42 -9.33
C ARG A 74 -12.59 4.08 -10.50
N ALA A 75 -12.07 4.05 -11.74
CA ALA A 75 -12.82 3.63 -12.93
C ALA A 75 -13.39 2.22 -12.77
N LEU A 76 -12.63 1.32 -12.14
CA LEU A 76 -13.04 -0.05 -11.82
C LEU A 76 -13.88 -0.17 -10.53
N ARG A 77 -14.09 0.92 -9.79
CA ARG A 77 -14.78 0.96 -8.48
C ARG A 77 -14.15 0.03 -7.43
N LEU A 78 -12.84 -0.16 -7.49
CA LEU A 78 -12.10 -1.03 -6.57
C LEU A 78 -11.65 -0.30 -5.31
N ALA A 79 -11.35 0.99 -5.42
CA ALA A 79 -10.88 1.83 -4.31
C ALA A 79 -11.40 3.27 -4.43
N ARG A 80 -11.35 3.99 -3.31
CA ARG A 80 -11.71 5.41 -3.23
C ARG A 80 -10.49 6.31 -3.13
N TYR A 81 -9.29 5.75 -3.11
CA TYR A 81 -8.05 6.50 -3.02
C TYR A 81 -7.96 7.53 -4.14
N ARG A 82 -7.50 8.71 -3.78
CA ARG A 82 -7.11 9.75 -4.73
C ARG A 82 -5.65 10.07 -4.49
N ILE A 83 -4.86 10.03 -5.54
CA ILE A 83 -3.48 10.51 -5.51
C ILE A 83 -3.39 11.60 -6.57
N TRP A 84 -2.77 12.71 -6.22
CA TRP A 84 -2.55 13.82 -7.13
C TRP A 84 -1.20 14.48 -6.85
N ARG A 85 -0.66 15.15 -7.85
CA ARG A 85 0.57 15.91 -7.71
C ARG A 85 0.24 17.33 -7.30
N GLY A 86 0.76 17.73 -6.13
CA GLY A 86 0.75 19.10 -5.64
C GLY A 86 2.12 19.77 -5.81
N PRO A 87 2.25 21.03 -5.39
CA PRO A 87 3.52 21.76 -5.47
C PRO A 87 4.68 21.10 -4.72
N GLU A 88 4.40 20.40 -3.64
CA GLU A 88 5.37 19.76 -2.77
C GLU A 88 5.52 18.25 -3.02
N GLY A 89 4.97 17.70 -4.10
CA GLY A 89 5.03 16.27 -4.44
C GLY A 89 3.68 15.58 -4.46
N LEU A 90 3.68 14.29 -4.20
CA LEU A 90 2.47 13.47 -4.26
C LEU A 90 1.65 13.58 -2.98
N TRP A 91 0.36 13.72 -3.14
CA TRP A 91 -0.64 13.74 -2.09
C TRP A 91 -1.57 12.54 -2.21
N LEU A 92 -2.01 12.02 -1.09
CA LEU A 92 -2.98 10.93 -0.99
C LEU A 92 -4.15 11.36 -0.11
N ASP A 93 -5.37 11.05 -0.56
CA ASP A 93 -6.59 11.01 0.24
C ASP A 93 -7.13 9.58 0.18
N ASP A 94 -7.28 8.92 1.34
CA ASP A 94 -7.78 7.54 1.42
C ASP A 94 -9.31 7.44 1.27
N GLY A 95 -10.00 8.57 1.25
CA GLY A 95 -11.46 8.66 1.25
C GLY A 95 -12.13 8.29 2.59
N TRP A 96 -11.34 8.19 3.69
CA TRP A 96 -11.79 7.81 5.02
C TRP A 96 -11.26 8.76 6.11
N GLY A 97 -10.70 9.89 5.70
CA GLY A 97 -10.20 10.95 6.57
C GLY A 97 -8.68 10.96 6.77
N ALA A 98 -7.93 10.07 6.13
CA ALA A 98 -6.47 10.18 6.09
C ALA A 98 -6.05 10.96 4.85
N ILE A 99 -5.34 12.07 5.07
CA ILE A 99 -4.76 12.90 4.02
C ILE A 99 -3.28 13.10 4.34
N GLY A 100 -2.43 12.91 3.34
CA GLY A 100 -1.00 13.06 3.53
C GLY A 100 -0.22 13.24 2.24
N GLN A 101 0.96 13.80 2.41
CA GLN A 101 1.97 13.88 1.38
C GLN A 101 2.84 12.63 1.45
N PHE A 102 3.22 12.07 0.29
CA PHE A 102 4.15 10.95 0.25
C PHE A 102 5.18 11.09 -0.87
N SER A 103 6.25 10.34 -0.73
CA SER A 103 7.29 10.22 -1.75
C SER A 103 7.68 8.75 -1.91
N VAL A 104 8.01 8.36 -3.14
CA VAL A 104 8.65 7.09 -3.43
C VAL A 104 10.15 7.28 -3.21
N VAL A 105 10.69 6.62 -2.18
CA VAL A 105 12.09 6.75 -1.77
C VAL A 105 12.97 5.76 -2.51
N TYR A 106 12.40 4.61 -2.87
CA TYR A 106 13.10 3.55 -3.59
C TYR A 106 12.14 2.80 -4.51
N ALA A 107 12.60 2.53 -5.74
CA ALA A 107 11.83 1.83 -6.75
C ALA A 107 12.76 0.99 -7.62
N ALA A 108 13.09 -0.23 -7.20
CA ALA A 108 13.85 -1.19 -7.99
C ALA A 108 13.74 -2.61 -7.41
N GLY A 109 14.17 -3.62 -8.19
CA GLY A 109 14.35 -5.00 -7.72
C GLY A 109 13.12 -5.64 -7.08
N GLY A 110 11.92 -5.36 -7.59
CA GLY A 110 10.70 -5.91 -7.00
C GLY A 110 10.29 -5.24 -5.68
N THR A 111 10.88 -4.08 -5.36
CA THR A 111 10.59 -3.37 -4.11
C THR A 111 10.28 -1.91 -4.38
N ARG A 112 9.25 -1.39 -3.71
CA ARG A 112 8.96 0.04 -3.62
C ARG A 112 8.93 0.43 -2.15
N VAL A 113 9.67 1.47 -1.77
CA VAL A 113 9.64 2.03 -0.42
C VAL A 113 9.10 3.45 -0.49
N MET A 114 8.08 3.72 0.29
CA MET A 114 7.42 5.01 0.35
C MET A 114 7.52 5.58 1.76
N TYR A 115 7.72 6.88 1.84
CA TYR A 115 7.58 7.65 3.06
C TYR A 115 6.40 8.59 2.94
N ALA A 116 5.58 8.69 3.98
CA ALA A 116 4.45 9.59 4.03
C ALA A 116 4.43 10.39 5.34
N ARG A 117 3.89 11.60 5.27
CA ARG A 117 3.52 12.42 6.43
C ARG A 117 2.13 12.98 6.20
N GLY A 118 1.32 13.00 7.24
CA GLY A 118 -0.06 13.48 7.07
C GLY A 118 -0.83 13.44 8.37
N TYR A 119 -2.13 13.49 8.24
CA TYR A 119 -3.04 13.42 9.37
C TYR A 119 -4.23 12.51 9.06
N TYR A 120 -4.82 12.02 10.12
CA TYR A 120 -6.11 11.33 10.09
C TYR A 120 -7.11 12.09 10.94
N GLN A 121 -8.27 12.40 10.38
CA GLN A 121 -9.35 13.09 11.06
C GLN A 121 -10.58 12.17 11.17
N PRO A 122 -10.77 11.51 12.32
CA PRO A 122 -11.91 10.62 12.54
C PRO A 122 -13.18 11.43 12.90
N GLY A 123 -13.95 11.84 11.90
CA GLY A 123 -15.20 12.58 12.10
C GLY A 123 -14.97 13.91 12.82
N PHE A 124 -15.60 14.08 14.00
CA PHE A 124 -15.52 15.32 14.80
C PHE A 124 -14.33 15.37 15.79
N LEU A 125 -13.53 14.33 15.85
CA LEU A 125 -12.37 14.28 16.75
C LEU A 125 -11.22 15.12 16.20
N PRO A 126 -10.29 15.58 17.07
CA PRO A 126 -9.08 16.27 16.62
C PRO A 126 -8.26 15.44 15.63
N SER A 127 -7.62 16.11 14.70
CA SER A 127 -6.75 15.45 13.73
C SER A 127 -5.53 14.82 14.41
N ILE A 128 -5.19 13.61 13.97
CA ILE A 128 -4.06 12.83 14.48
C ILE A 128 -2.96 12.90 13.43
N GLN A 129 -1.87 13.57 13.75
CA GLN A 129 -0.72 13.65 12.87
C GLN A 129 0.13 12.38 12.97
N GLY A 130 0.79 12.04 11.86
CA GLY A 130 1.66 10.87 11.83
C GLY A 130 2.59 10.84 10.62
N GLN A 131 3.51 9.90 10.70
CA GLN A 131 4.43 9.54 9.62
C GLN A 131 4.26 8.05 9.33
N ALA A 132 4.49 7.66 8.09
CA ALA A 132 4.42 6.25 7.70
C ALA A 132 5.56 5.87 6.76
N VAL A 133 6.00 4.63 6.91
CA VAL A 133 6.84 3.93 5.94
C VAL A 133 6.04 2.76 5.40
N VAL A 134 5.95 2.65 4.08
CA VAL A 134 5.28 1.54 3.40
C VAL A 134 6.29 0.86 2.49
N VAL A 135 6.42 -0.44 2.64
CA VAL A 135 7.24 -1.29 1.78
C VAL A 135 6.31 -2.20 0.98
N ILE A 136 6.35 -2.10 -0.33
CA ILE A 136 5.69 -2.99 -1.26
C ILE A 136 6.75 -3.90 -1.85
N GLU A 137 6.60 -5.19 -1.67
CA GLU A 137 7.47 -6.23 -2.24
C GLU A 137 6.67 -7.04 -3.25
N TYR A 138 7.25 -7.34 -4.41
CA TYR A 138 6.65 -8.24 -5.37
C TYR A 138 7.71 -9.11 -6.05
N GLY A 139 7.32 -10.32 -6.37
CA GLY A 139 8.12 -11.27 -7.15
C GLY A 139 7.35 -11.69 -8.39
N THR A 140 8.06 -11.99 -9.47
CA THR A 140 7.48 -12.44 -10.73
C THR A 140 8.01 -13.81 -11.10
N GLN A 141 7.15 -14.70 -11.55
CA GLN A 141 7.51 -15.99 -12.14
C GLN A 141 6.92 -16.06 -13.55
N PRO A 142 7.69 -16.42 -14.60
CA PRO A 142 7.18 -16.49 -15.95
C PRO A 142 5.93 -17.36 -16.05
N ALA A 143 4.95 -16.91 -16.83
CA ALA A 143 3.72 -17.63 -17.19
C ALA A 143 3.57 -17.60 -18.72
N ALA A 144 2.47 -18.18 -19.24
CA ALA A 144 2.19 -18.16 -20.69
C ALA A 144 1.90 -16.71 -21.18
N ASP A 145 2.01 -16.52 -22.50
CA ASP A 145 1.56 -15.31 -23.21
C ASP A 145 2.22 -14.02 -22.72
N GLN A 146 3.54 -14.04 -22.49
CA GLN A 146 4.32 -12.86 -22.01
C GLN A 146 3.80 -12.31 -20.67
N LYS A 147 3.08 -13.10 -19.91
CA LYS A 147 2.58 -12.78 -18.58
C LYS A 147 3.47 -13.39 -17.50
N SER A 148 3.26 -12.97 -16.27
CA SER A 148 3.91 -13.54 -15.09
C SER A 148 2.90 -13.77 -13.99
N LEU A 149 3.15 -14.79 -13.18
CA LEU A 149 2.52 -14.93 -11.88
C LEU A 149 3.20 -13.96 -10.92
N ILE A 150 2.45 -12.98 -10.44
CA ILE A 150 2.93 -11.92 -9.55
C ILE A 150 2.47 -12.22 -8.13
N SER A 151 3.42 -12.29 -7.21
CA SER A 151 3.17 -12.38 -5.77
C SER A 151 3.48 -11.05 -5.13
N THR A 152 2.60 -10.54 -4.27
CA THR A 152 2.75 -9.22 -3.64
C THR A 152 2.67 -9.30 -2.12
N ALA A 153 3.45 -8.47 -1.44
CA ALA A 153 3.32 -8.22 -0.02
C ALA A 153 3.44 -6.71 0.27
N VAL A 154 2.71 -6.24 1.26
CA VAL A 154 2.77 -4.85 1.72
C VAL A 154 3.02 -4.85 3.22
N THR A 155 4.03 -4.10 3.65
CA THR A 155 4.32 -3.86 5.07
C THR A 155 4.23 -2.37 5.33
N GLY A 156 3.46 -1.99 6.34
CA GLY A 156 3.26 -0.59 6.75
C GLY A 156 3.70 -0.37 8.19
N PHE A 157 4.35 0.75 8.44
CA PHE A 157 4.75 1.24 9.77
C PHE A 157 4.19 2.65 9.93
N VAL A 158 3.42 2.89 10.99
CA VAL A 158 2.81 4.19 11.25
C VAL A 158 3.25 4.68 12.63
N LYS A 159 3.95 5.80 12.64
CA LYS A 159 4.34 6.55 13.85
C LYS A 159 3.34 7.67 14.05
N LEU A 160 2.55 7.59 15.12
CA LEU A 160 1.59 8.63 15.51
C LEU A 160 2.25 9.65 16.43
N ASP A 161 1.73 10.87 16.45
CA ASP A 161 2.17 11.90 17.39
C ASP A 161 1.92 11.42 18.84
N SER A 162 2.92 11.64 19.69
CA SER A 162 2.92 11.23 21.11
C SER A 162 1.77 11.84 21.92
N ARG A 163 1.29 13.03 21.58
CA ARG A 163 0.16 13.69 22.24
C ARG A 163 -1.13 12.89 22.11
N PHE A 164 -1.33 12.26 20.96
CA PHE A 164 -2.49 11.41 20.75
C PHE A 164 -2.40 10.10 21.55
N LEU A 165 -1.23 9.47 21.59
CA LEU A 165 -1.00 8.23 22.34
C LEU A 165 -1.26 8.39 23.84
N ALA A 166 -0.94 9.57 24.38
CA ALA A 166 -1.20 9.90 25.80
C ALA A 166 -2.71 9.98 26.12
N VAL A 167 -3.54 10.41 25.16
CA VAL A 167 -4.99 10.59 25.34
C VAL A 167 -5.79 9.32 25.01
N ALA A 168 -5.35 8.55 24.01
CA ALA A 168 -6.11 7.45 23.44
C ALA A 168 -5.92 6.09 24.14
N GLY A 169 -4.88 5.93 24.96
CA GLY A 169 -4.61 4.73 25.77
C GLY A 169 -4.39 3.43 24.94
N LYS A 170 -4.28 2.29 25.65
CA LYS A 170 -4.00 0.96 25.06
C LYS A 170 -5.08 0.45 24.09
N LEU A 171 -6.35 0.83 24.26
CA LEU A 171 -7.45 0.40 23.40
C LEU A 171 -7.35 0.98 21.99
N ALA A 172 -6.85 2.21 21.84
CA ALA A 172 -6.67 2.82 20.53
C ALA A 172 -5.59 2.11 19.70
N GLY A 173 -4.56 1.54 20.33
CA GLY A 173 -3.53 0.77 19.65
C GLY A 173 -4.07 -0.47 18.95
N ALA A 174 -4.91 -1.27 19.62
CA ALA A 174 -5.50 -2.47 19.04
C ALA A 174 -6.42 -2.15 17.86
N VAL A 175 -7.27 -1.11 17.99
CA VAL A 175 -8.16 -0.65 16.91
C VAL A 175 -7.36 -0.12 15.72
N ALA A 176 -6.29 0.64 15.97
CA ALA A 176 -5.44 1.18 14.92
C ALA A 176 -4.68 0.06 14.18
N THR A 177 -4.19 -0.98 14.90
CA THR A 177 -3.53 -2.15 14.30
C THR A 177 -4.51 -2.90 13.40
N ALA A 178 -5.70 -3.23 13.88
CA ALA A 178 -6.72 -3.91 13.09
C ALA A 178 -7.11 -3.12 11.83
N LYS A 179 -7.19 -1.78 11.93
CA LYS A 179 -7.42 -0.92 10.77
C LYS A 179 -6.25 -1.00 9.78
N ALA A 180 -5.01 -0.91 10.24
CA ALA A 180 -3.83 -0.96 9.39
C ALA A 180 -3.71 -2.32 8.66
N GLU A 181 -3.97 -3.43 9.34
CA GLU A 181 -4.01 -4.76 8.74
C GLU A 181 -5.09 -4.84 7.65
N LYS A 182 -6.28 -4.32 7.93
CA LYS A 182 -7.38 -4.28 6.95
C LYS A 182 -7.02 -3.44 5.72
N GLU A 183 -6.35 -2.31 5.90
CA GLU A 183 -5.93 -1.46 4.77
C GLU A 183 -4.80 -2.12 3.96
N ALA A 184 -3.83 -2.75 4.61
CA ALA A 184 -2.79 -3.52 3.92
C ALA A 184 -3.40 -4.67 3.09
N GLN A 185 -4.34 -5.44 3.67
CA GLN A 185 -5.08 -6.48 2.95
C GLN A 185 -5.92 -5.93 1.80
N ARG A 186 -6.52 -4.75 1.97
CA ARG A 186 -7.27 -4.08 0.91
C ARG A 186 -6.37 -3.72 -0.25
N LEU A 187 -5.18 -3.18 0.02
CA LEU A 187 -4.25 -2.75 -1.01
C LEU A 187 -3.78 -3.92 -1.89
N VAL A 188 -3.35 -5.04 -1.29
CA VAL A 188 -2.96 -6.23 -2.06
C VAL A 188 -4.12 -6.82 -2.87
N LYS A 189 -5.36 -6.76 -2.35
CA LYS A 189 -6.56 -7.17 -3.11
C LYS A 189 -6.84 -6.23 -4.29
N VAL A 190 -6.59 -4.94 -4.14
CA VAL A 190 -6.74 -3.95 -5.22
C VAL A 190 -5.74 -4.24 -6.33
N PHE A 191 -4.48 -4.56 -6.01
CA PHE A 191 -3.48 -4.96 -7.01
C PHE A 191 -3.98 -6.15 -7.84
N ALA A 192 -4.36 -7.23 -7.19
CA ALA A 192 -4.83 -8.43 -7.88
C ALA A 192 -6.09 -8.17 -8.74
N ARG A 193 -7.07 -7.44 -8.21
CA ARG A 193 -8.32 -7.16 -8.92
C ARG A 193 -8.14 -6.21 -10.10
N ALA A 194 -7.33 -5.17 -9.95
CA ALA A 194 -7.03 -4.24 -11.04
C ALA A 194 -6.29 -4.96 -12.17
N SER A 195 -5.26 -5.75 -11.83
CA SER A 195 -4.48 -6.52 -12.80
C SER A 195 -5.34 -7.54 -13.55
N ARG A 196 -6.20 -8.28 -12.85
CA ARG A 196 -7.12 -9.23 -13.51
C ARG A 196 -8.11 -8.51 -14.45
N ALA A 197 -8.72 -7.41 -14.00
CA ALA A 197 -9.65 -6.65 -14.85
C ALA A 197 -8.99 -6.09 -16.11
N ILE A 198 -7.73 -5.63 -16.00
CA ILE A 198 -6.95 -5.17 -17.14
C ILE A 198 -6.62 -6.34 -18.07
N ASP A 199 -6.25 -7.49 -17.52
CA ASP A 199 -5.90 -8.67 -18.29
C ASP A 199 -7.12 -9.28 -19.03
N ASP A 200 -8.28 -9.31 -18.36
CA ASP A 200 -9.52 -9.84 -18.91
C ASP A 200 -10.09 -8.96 -20.05
N ASN A 201 -10.02 -7.63 -19.92
CA ASN A 201 -10.56 -6.75 -20.95
C ASN A 201 -9.82 -5.39 -20.98
N PRO A 202 -8.61 -5.32 -21.56
CA PRO A 202 -7.77 -4.14 -21.57
C PRO A 202 -8.42 -2.94 -22.27
N ALA A 203 -9.12 -3.16 -23.38
CA ALA A 203 -9.78 -2.08 -24.12
C ALA A 203 -10.91 -1.44 -23.30
N HIS A 204 -11.71 -2.25 -22.60
CA HIS A 204 -12.78 -1.73 -21.75
C HIS A 204 -12.21 -0.92 -20.56
N VAL A 205 -11.14 -1.40 -19.92
CA VAL A 205 -10.52 -0.69 -18.81
C VAL A 205 -9.95 0.63 -19.29
N HIS A 206 -9.20 0.65 -20.39
CA HIS A 206 -8.67 1.87 -20.98
C HIS A 206 -9.79 2.88 -21.29
N GLU A 207 -10.86 2.45 -21.96
CA GLU A 207 -12.00 3.32 -22.28
C GLU A 207 -12.66 3.92 -21.03
N ARG A 208 -12.83 3.13 -19.97
CA ARG A 208 -13.38 3.63 -18.70
C ARG A 208 -12.48 4.64 -18.03
N VAL A 209 -11.16 4.44 -18.07
CA VAL A 209 -10.20 5.41 -17.54
C VAL A 209 -10.24 6.69 -18.35
N ARG A 210 -10.28 6.61 -19.69
CA ARG A 210 -10.34 7.75 -20.60
C ARG A 210 -11.55 8.66 -20.40
N GLN A 211 -12.65 8.14 -19.87
CA GLN A 211 -13.86 8.91 -19.56
C GLN A 211 -13.70 9.85 -18.36
N HIS A 212 -12.66 9.72 -17.57
CA HIS A 212 -12.36 10.65 -16.48
C HIS A 212 -11.60 11.86 -16.99
N THR A 213 -12.05 13.06 -16.66
CA THR A 213 -11.52 14.32 -17.20
C THR A 213 -10.18 14.75 -16.61
N ASP A 214 -9.82 14.19 -15.45
CA ASP A 214 -8.62 14.52 -14.68
C ASP A 214 -7.46 13.53 -14.88
N VAL A 215 -7.54 12.65 -15.88
CA VAL A 215 -6.49 11.68 -16.20
C VAL A 215 -5.35 12.35 -16.97
N PRO A 216 -4.08 12.18 -16.55
CA PRO A 216 -2.93 12.69 -17.29
C PRO A 216 -2.86 12.04 -18.69
N ALA A 217 -2.87 12.87 -19.75
CA ALA A 217 -2.91 12.37 -21.11
C ALA A 217 -1.68 11.52 -21.49
N GLY A 218 -0.50 11.90 -20.98
CA GLY A 218 0.74 11.13 -21.20
C GLY A 218 0.69 9.73 -20.61
N ASP A 219 0.21 9.62 -19.37
CA ASP A 219 0.08 8.31 -18.68
C ASP A 219 -0.99 7.44 -19.35
N LEU A 220 -2.09 8.06 -19.82
CA LEU A 220 -3.14 7.33 -20.55
C LEU A 220 -2.63 6.76 -21.87
N GLU A 221 -1.82 7.53 -22.60
CA GLU A 221 -1.21 7.07 -23.86
C GLU A 221 -0.15 5.99 -23.62
N GLU A 222 0.68 6.13 -22.57
CA GLU A 222 1.62 5.08 -22.16
C GLU A 222 0.89 3.78 -21.81
N PHE A 223 -0.17 3.90 -21.02
CA PHE A 223 -1.01 2.77 -20.65
C PHE A 223 -1.63 2.09 -21.88
N ARG A 224 -2.13 2.88 -22.87
CA ARG A 224 -2.64 2.37 -24.15
C ARG A 224 -1.59 1.52 -24.89
N ARG A 225 -0.34 2.02 -24.95
CA ARG A 225 0.77 1.30 -25.59
C ARG A 225 1.12 -0.01 -24.87
N LEU A 226 1.20 0.02 -23.55
CA LEU A 226 1.46 -1.17 -22.72
C LEU A 226 0.34 -2.22 -22.84
N LEU A 227 -0.86 -1.78 -23.12
CA LEU A 227 -2.01 -2.66 -23.38
C LEU A 227 -2.05 -3.20 -24.82
N HIS A 228 -1.14 -2.74 -25.70
CA HIS A 228 -1.12 -3.07 -27.14
C HIS A 228 -2.43 -2.73 -27.86
N LEU A 229 -3.10 -1.64 -27.43
CA LEU A 229 -4.33 -1.18 -28.06
C LEU A 229 -4.02 -0.32 -29.28
N PRO A 230 -4.84 -0.43 -30.36
CA PRO A 230 -4.68 0.37 -31.58
C PRO A 230 -4.85 1.88 -31.38
#